data_f8aeb1a5589cb1af630c054a09fdf710
#
_entry.id   f8aeb1a5589cb1af630c054a09fdf710
#
_cell.length_a   1.000
_cell.length_b   1.000
_cell.length_c   1.000
_cell.angle_alpha   90.00
_cell.angle_beta   90.00
_cell.angle_gamma   90.00
#
_symmetry.space_group_name_H-M   'P 1'
#
loop_
_entity.id
_entity.type
_entity.pdbx_description
1 polymer ?
#
loop_
_entity_poly.entity_id
_entity_poly.type
_entity_poly.pdbx_seq_one_letter_code
_entity_poly.pdbx_strand_id
1 'polypeptide(L)'
;SDRDSKDFFAFEKYLKKVWFANGIHHHYSNDKFQPEFSELWLREQLKAHLDYSTRLMPDHLLCAILFDPELYPSRLDQRAGVDVILSSANNYYENVTQAEVEAYYSALTSLNANDPSPISYGLNSKLMRNDNGTITEQVWKVGGMYSEAIEQIVYWLEKAASVADFMQRR
;
A
#
# COMPACT_ATOMS: atom_id res chain seq x y z
N SER A 1 -11.28 34.41 4.44
CA SER A 1 -11.07 33.24 3.56
C SER A 1 -10.54 32.13 4.42
N ASP A 2 -11.06 30.92 4.22
CA ASP A 2 -10.68 29.74 5.01
C ASP A 2 -9.18 29.37 4.86
N ARG A 3 -8.56 29.89 3.81
CA ARG A 3 -7.11 29.74 3.52
C ARG A 3 -6.19 30.47 4.50
N ASP A 4 -6.73 31.35 5.36
CA ASP A 4 -5.97 32.05 6.38
C ASP A 4 -6.18 31.43 7.78
N SER A 5 -6.90 30.29 7.85
CA SER A 5 -7.14 29.61 9.12
C SER A 5 -5.92 28.81 9.59
N LYS A 6 -5.79 28.64 10.91
CA LYS A 6 -4.76 27.80 11.52
C LYS A 6 -4.80 26.36 11.00
N ASP A 7 -6.01 25.82 10.85
CA ASP A 7 -6.22 24.44 10.33
C ASP A 7 -5.75 24.31 8.89
N PHE A 8 -5.99 25.33 8.04
CA PHE A 8 -5.51 25.28 6.65
C PHE A 8 -3.97 25.22 6.57
N PHE A 9 -3.26 26.06 7.34
CA PHE A 9 -1.79 26.01 7.36
C PHE A 9 -1.25 24.68 7.91
N ALA A 10 -1.89 24.13 8.94
CA ALA A 10 -1.53 22.83 9.49
C ALA A 10 -1.77 21.70 8.47
N PHE A 11 -2.87 21.76 7.74
CA PHE A 11 -3.19 20.83 6.66
C PHE A 11 -2.18 20.90 5.50
N GLU A 12 -1.83 22.12 5.04
CA GLU A 12 -0.83 22.29 3.99
C GLU A 12 0.54 21.72 4.41
N LYS A 13 0.95 21.95 5.65
CA LYS A 13 2.17 21.36 6.24
C LYS A 13 2.10 19.82 6.27
N TYR A 14 0.95 19.27 6.65
CA TYR A 14 0.71 17.83 6.66
C TYR A 14 0.80 17.23 5.25
N LEU A 15 0.14 17.85 4.25
CA LEU A 15 0.22 17.41 2.87
C LEU A 15 1.67 17.39 2.35
N LYS A 16 2.45 18.39 2.66
CA LYS A 16 3.87 18.44 2.27
C LYS A 16 4.66 17.28 2.89
N LYS A 17 4.40 16.93 4.16
CA LYS A 17 5.00 15.74 4.80
C LYS A 17 4.61 14.45 4.08
N VAL A 18 3.31 14.29 3.77
CA VAL A 18 2.78 13.11 3.06
C VAL A 18 3.40 12.96 1.67
N TRP A 19 3.48 14.05 0.90
CA TRP A 19 4.11 14.02 -0.43
C TRP A 19 5.60 13.69 -0.35
N PHE A 20 6.33 14.30 0.58
CA PHE A 20 7.76 14.06 0.76
C PHE A 20 8.05 12.62 1.21
N ALA A 21 7.22 12.05 2.08
CA ALA A 21 7.38 10.69 2.60
C ALA A 21 6.77 9.60 1.69
N ASN A 22 6.07 9.97 0.62
CA ASN A 22 5.32 9.05 -0.25
C ASN A 22 4.22 8.28 0.50
N GLY A 23 3.56 8.92 1.45
CA GLY A 23 2.49 8.34 2.25
C GLY A 23 2.37 8.96 3.64
N ILE A 24 1.45 8.43 4.43
CA ILE A 24 1.12 8.96 5.77
C ILE A 24 2.13 8.58 6.87
N HIS A 25 3.18 7.84 6.55
CA HIS A 25 4.20 7.39 7.49
C HIS A 25 5.55 8.05 7.21
N HIS A 26 6.27 8.37 8.27
CA HIS A 26 7.62 8.93 8.16
C HIS A 26 8.58 7.91 7.53
N HIS A 27 9.35 8.32 6.53
CA HIS A 27 10.15 7.42 5.70
C HIS A 27 11.36 6.77 6.42
N TYR A 28 11.80 7.31 7.56
CA TYR A 28 12.84 6.70 8.40
C TYR A 28 12.29 5.99 9.63
N SER A 29 11.45 6.67 10.46
CA SER A 29 10.95 6.09 11.70
C SER A 29 9.79 5.12 11.50
N ASN A 30 9.15 5.14 10.34
CA ASN A 30 7.93 4.41 9.99
C ASN A 30 6.67 4.86 10.76
N ASP A 31 6.75 5.84 11.64
CA ASP A 31 5.61 6.32 12.44
C ASP A 31 4.61 7.09 11.59
N LYS A 32 3.33 6.94 11.89
CA LYS A 32 2.27 7.71 11.26
C LYS A 32 2.35 9.18 11.64
N PHE A 33 2.25 10.07 10.65
CA PHE A 33 2.10 11.50 10.89
C PHE A 33 0.78 11.79 11.58
N GLN A 34 0.82 12.50 12.69
CA GLN A 34 -0.37 12.99 13.36
C GLN A 34 -0.78 14.34 12.76
N PRO A 35 -2.06 14.53 12.37
CA PRO A 35 -2.58 15.82 11.93
C PRO A 35 -2.54 16.86 13.05
N GLU A 36 -2.10 18.09 12.72
CA GLU A 36 -2.15 19.26 13.62
C GLU A 36 -3.40 20.13 13.36
N PHE A 37 -4.22 19.77 12.37
CA PHE A 37 -5.53 20.37 12.04
C PHE A 37 -6.67 19.52 12.59
N SER A 38 -7.85 20.12 12.78
CA SER A 38 -8.98 19.41 13.38
C SER A 38 -9.70 18.50 12.37
N GLU A 39 -10.20 17.36 12.86
CA GLU A 39 -11.04 16.45 12.07
C GLU A 39 -12.32 17.14 11.59
N LEU A 40 -12.94 17.97 12.46
CA LEU A 40 -14.14 18.71 12.10
C LEU A 40 -13.89 19.63 10.89
N TRP A 41 -12.81 20.40 10.94
CA TRP A 41 -12.42 21.25 9.82
C TRP A 41 -12.23 20.45 8.53
N LEU A 42 -11.53 19.31 8.59
CA LEU A 42 -11.35 18.45 7.40
C LEU A 42 -12.69 17.97 6.83
N ARG A 43 -13.61 17.51 7.68
CA ARG A 43 -14.95 17.07 7.26
C ARG A 43 -15.75 18.20 6.59
N GLU A 44 -15.63 19.42 7.06
CA GLU A 44 -16.27 20.59 6.46
C GLU A 44 -15.66 20.89 5.08
N GLN A 45 -14.34 20.83 4.92
CA GLN A 45 -13.68 21.02 3.62
C GLN A 45 -14.05 19.92 2.62
N LEU A 46 -14.10 18.67 3.05
CA LEU A 46 -14.51 17.54 2.19
C LEU A 46 -15.95 17.73 1.68
N LYS A 47 -16.86 18.20 2.54
CA LYS A 47 -18.25 18.50 2.12
C LYS A 47 -18.34 19.68 1.17
N ALA A 48 -17.52 20.71 1.38
CA ALA A 48 -17.58 21.96 0.60
C ALA A 48 -16.91 21.85 -0.79
N HIS A 49 -15.89 21.00 -0.94
CA HIS A 49 -14.99 21.05 -2.10
C HIS A 49 -14.87 19.74 -2.89
N LEU A 50 -15.34 18.62 -2.36
CA LEU A 50 -15.29 17.34 -3.05
C LEU A 50 -16.68 16.83 -3.42
N ASP A 51 -16.91 16.64 -4.71
CA ASP A 51 -18.09 15.92 -5.19
C ASP A 51 -18.04 14.47 -4.68
N TYR A 52 -19.17 13.98 -4.18
CA TYR A 52 -19.30 12.62 -3.65
C TYR A 52 -18.91 11.55 -4.67
N SER A 53 -19.13 11.82 -5.96
CA SER A 53 -18.83 10.91 -7.07
C SER A 53 -17.33 10.75 -7.35
N THR A 54 -16.50 11.69 -6.90
CA THR A 54 -15.03 11.67 -7.13
C THR A 54 -14.23 11.15 -5.93
N ARG A 55 -14.90 10.78 -4.85
CA ARG A 55 -14.23 10.30 -3.63
C ARG A 55 -13.74 8.86 -3.80
N LEU A 56 -12.47 8.63 -3.54
CA LEU A 56 -11.85 7.30 -3.59
C LEU A 56 -12.26 6.42 -2.40
N MET A 57 -12.69 7.02 -1.30
CA MET A 57 -13.14 6.32 -0.10
C MET A 57 -14.16 7.16 0.71
N PRO A 58 -14.97 6.52 1.59
CA PRO A 58 -15.88 7.23 2.50
C PRO A 58 -15.12 8.14 3.48
N ASP A 59 -15.71 9.33 3.78
CA ASP A 59 -15.09 10.33 4.68
C ASP A 59 -14.77 9.78 6.07
N HIS A 60 -15.62 8.91 6.62
CA HIS A 60 -15.39 8.32 7.94
C HIS A 60 -14.15 7.42 7.96
N LEU A 61 -13.90 6.69 6.87
CA LEU A 61 -12.73 5.84 6.74
C LEU A 61 -11.46 6.69 6.58
N LEU A 62 -11.51 7.73 5.73
CA LEU A 62 -10.40 8.68 5.59
C LEU A 62 -10.05 9.33 6.93
N CYS A 63 -11.05 9.81 7.68
CA CYS A 63 -10.83 10.41 8.99
C CYS A 63 -10.26 9.40 10.00
N ALA A 64 -10.76 8.17 10.04
CA ALA A 64 -10.21 7.12 10.91
C ALA A 64 -8.72 6.85 10.56
N ILE A 65 -8.39 6.70 9.28
CA ILE A 65 -7.00 6.48 8.84
C ILE A 65 -6.09 7.62 9.27
N LEU A 66 -6.54 8.87 9.18
CA LEU A 66 -5.70 10.04 9.48
C LEU A 66 -5.58 10.32 10.99
N PHE A 67 -6.69 10.26 11.73
CA PHE A 67 -6.78 10.76 13.11
C PHE A 67 -6.72 9.68 14.18
N ASP A 68 -7.12 8.43 13.89
CA ASP A 68 -7.01 7.36 14.89
C ASP A 68 -5.54 6.93 15.06
N PRO A 69 -4.90 7.16 16.21
CA PRO A 69 -3.50 6.82 16.42
C PRO A 69 -3.24 5.31 16.44
N GLU A 70 -4.27 4.50 16.72
CA GLU A 70 -4.13 3.03 16.79
C GLU A 70 -4.34 2.36 15.44
N LEU A 71 -4.96 3.04 14.47
CA LEU A 71 -5.17 2.51 13.14
C LEU A 71 -3.94 2.79 12.26
N TYR A 72 -3.23 1.73 11.86
CA TYR A 72 -1.99 1.81 11.08
C TYR A 72 -0.92 2.72 11.72
N PRO A 73 -0.56 2.49 13.00
CA PRO A 73 0.34 3.37 13.75
C PRO A 73 1.74 3.44 13.14
N SER A 74 2.16 2.39 12.46
CA SER A 74 3.47 2.30 11.81
C SER A 74 3.39 1.60 10.45
N ARG A 75 4.24 2.01 9.52
CA ARG A 75 4.40 1.31 8.24
C ARG A 75 5.01 -0.08 8.43
N LEU A 76 5.98 -0.20 9.34
CA LEU A 76 6.59 -1.46 9.74
C LEU A 76 6.71 -1.47 11.27
N ASP A 77 5.90 -2.27 11.94
CA ASP A 77 5.89 -2.38 13.39
C ASP A 77 6.79 -3.55 13.83
N GLN A 78 7.96 -3.22 14.38
CA GLN A 78 8.96 -4.19 14.85
C GLN A 78 9.02 -4.28 16.39
N ARG A 79 8.00 -3.81 17.10
CA ARG A 79 7.96 -3.91 18.57
C ARG A 79 7.97 -5.37 18.99
N ALA A 80 8.66 -5.67 20.09
CA ALA A 80 8.71 -7.02 20.63
C ALA A 80 7.32 -7.50 21.09
N GLY A 81 6.96 -8.73 20.70
CA GLY A 81 5.71 -9.37 21.12
C GLY A 81 4.47 -9.01 20.29
N VAL A 82 4.59 -8.20 19.24
CA VAL A 82 3.50 -7.94 18.30
C VAL A 82 3.64 -8.81 17.05
N ASP A 83 2.53 -9.12 16.40
CA ASP A 83 2.54 -9.71 15.07
C ASP A 83 2.85 -8.62 14.04
N VAL A 84 4.05 -8.67 13.44
CA VAL A 84 4.53 -7.64 12.53
C VAL A 84 3.63 -7.46 11.30
N ILE A 85 2.93 -8.51 10.87
CA ILE A 85 2.04 -8.47 9.71
C ILE A 85 0.73 -7.78 10.04
N LEU A 86 0.12 -8.12 11.17
CA LEU A 86 -1.15 -7.53 11.58
C LEU A 86 -1.02 -6.07 12.06
N SER A 87 0.11 -5.72 12.66
CA SER A 87 0.33 -4.39 13.22
C SER A 87 0.94 -3.38 12.23
N SER A 88 1.52 -3.85 11.10
CA SER A 88 2.11 -2.99 10.09
C SER A 88 1.13 -2.61 8.99
N ALA A 89 1.21 -1.36 8.49
CA ALA A 89 0.49 -0.93 7.30
C ALA A 89 1.23 -1.38 6.05
N ASN A 90 0.71 -2.39 5.34
CA ASN A 90 1.33 -2.92 4.13
C ASN A 90 0.29 -3.37 3.09
N ASN A 91 0.74 -3.59 1.85
CA ASN A 91 -0.10 -4.02 0.74
C ASN A 91 0.04 -5.52 0.40
N TYR A 92 0.91 -6.23 1.12
CA TYR A 92 1.30 -7.61 0.78
C TYR A 92 0.46 -8.65 1.51
N TYR A 93 -0.19 -8.26 2.61
CA TYR A 93 -0.90 -9.18 3.50
C TYR A 93 -2.27 -8.61 3.88
N GLU A 94 -3.28 -9.50 3.94
CA GLU A 94 -4.62 -9.12 4.36
C GLU A 94 -5.27 -10.24 5.18
N ASN A 95 -5.66 -9.95 6.41
CA ASN A 95 -6.32 -10.87 7.34
C ASN A 95 -5.54 -12.18 7.58
N VAL A 96 -4.21 -12.11 7.58
CA VAL A 96 -3.30 -13.23 7.87
C VAL A 96 -2.30 -12.83 8.95
N THR A 97 -1.90 -13.78 9.77
CA THR A 97 -0.88 -13.61 10.81
C THR A 97 0.52 -13.91 10.27
N GLN A 98 1.55 -13.42 10.99
CA GLN A 98 2.95 -13.74 10.65
C GLN A 98 3.18 -15.26 10.58
N ALA A 99 2.69 -16.02 11.56
CA ALA A 99 2.87 -17.47 11.60
C ALA A 99 2.23 -18.17 10.38
N GLU A 100 1.08 -17.71 9.92
CA GLU A 100 0.42 -18.23 8.73
C GLU A 100 1.16 -17.90 7.44
N VAL A 101 1.71 -16.72 7.33
CA VAL A 101 2.56 -16.31 6.19
C VAL A 101 3.83 -17.15 6.13
N GLU A 102 4.49 -17.32 7.26
CA GLU A 102 5.70 -18.16 7.36
C GLU A 102 5.40 -19.62 7.00
N ALA A 103 4.31 -20.19 7.49
CA ALA A 103 3.89 -21.55 7.16
C ALA A 103 3.58 -21.71 5.66
N TYR A 104 2.85 -20.76 5.07
CA TYR A 104 2.48 -20.76 3.66
C TYR A 104 3.72 -20.76 2.75
N TYR A 105 4.63 -19.82 2.94
CA TYR A 105 5.84 -19.72 2.09
C TYR A 105 6.86 -20.80 2.38
N SER A 106 6.95 -21.31 3.61
CA SER A 106 7.80 -22.47 3.93
C SER A 106 7.33 -23.72 3.21
N ALA A 107 6.02 -23.95 3.11
CA ALA A 107 5.46 -25.06 2.35
C ALA A 107 5.80 -24.96 0.84
N LEU A 108 5.64 -23.77 0.24
CA LEU A 108 6.00 -23.53 -1.16
C LEU A 108 7.50 -23.72 -1.43
N THR A 109 8.36 -23.22 -0.55
CA THR A 109 9.80 -23.38 -0.65
C THR A 109 10.20 -24.85 -0.56
N SER A 110 9.56 -25.61 0.33
CA SER A 110 9.82 -27.05 0.47
C SER A 110 9.42 -27.86 -0.77
N LEU A 111 8.34 -27.49 -1.44
CA LEU A 111 7.92 -28.12 -2.70
C LEU A 111 8.95 -27.91 -3.83
N ASN A 112 9.69 -26.81 -3.80
CA ASN A 112 10.65 -26.41 -4.82
C ASN A 112 12.11 -26.53 -4.34
N ALA A 113 12.39 -27.27 -3.28
CA ALA A 113 13.70 -27.37 -2.65
C ALA A 113 14.82 -27.91 -3.57
N ASN A 114 14.45 -28.66 -4.60
CA ASN A 114 15.38 -29.22 -5.60
C ASN A 114 15.50 -28.40 -6.89
N ASP A 115 14.84 -27.24 -6.97
CA ASP A 115 14.94 -26.35 -8.14
C ASP A 115 16.34 -25.70 -8.15
N PRO A 116 17.12 -25.85 -9.23
CA PRO A 116 18.44 -25.21 -9.35
C PRO A 116 18.35 -23.67 -9.45
N SER A 117 17.16 -23.12 -9.70
CA SER A 117 16.88 -21.68 -9.76
C SER A 117 15.60 -21.33 -8.98
N PRO A 118 15.63 -21.42 -7.64
CA PRO A 118 14.43 -21.27 -6.83
C PRO A 118 13.81 -19.87 -6.97
N ILE A 119 12.51 -19.84 -7.09
CA ILE A 119 11.73 -18.59 -7.17
C ILE A 119 11.69 -17.94 -5.78
N SER A 120 11.82 -16.61 -5.74
CA SER A 120 11.50 -15.83 -4.55
C SER A 120 10.01 -15.57 -4.48
N TYR A 121 9.37 -16.01 -3.40
CA TYR A 121 7.94 -15.82 -3.16
C TYR A 121 7.63 -14.52 -2.43
N GLY A 122 6.39 -14.03 -2.56
CA GLY A 122 5.88 -12.89 -1.79
C GLY A 122 6.35 -11.50 -2.22
N LEU A 123 7.12 -11.37 -3.32
CA LEU A 123 7.63 -10.08 -3.79
C LEU A 123 6.66 -9.30 -4.67
N ASN A 124 5.87 -10.01 -5.48
CA ASN A 124 4.90 -9.43 -6.42
C ASN A 124 3.54 -10.12 -6.27
N SER A 125 3.05 -10.16 -5.05
CA SER A 125 1.79 -10.82 -4.71
C SER A 125 1.21 -10.26 -3.43
N LYS A 126 -0.06 -10.55 -3.19
CA LYS A 126 -0.76 -10.30 -1.95
C LYS A 126 -1.25 -11.63 -1.40
N LEU A 127 -0.86 -11.97 -0.20
CA LEU A 127 -1.38 -13.12 0.53
C LEU A 127 -2.56 -12.68 1.39
N MET A 128 -3.71 -13.31 1.19
CA MET A 128 -4.93 -12.89 1.88
C MET A 128 -5.78 -14.09 2.32
N ARG A 129 -6.54 -13.87 3.40
CA ARG A 129 -7.60 -14.80 3.82
C ARG A 129 -8.92 -14.37 3.18
N ASN A 130 -9.50 -15.28 2.41
CA ASN A 130 -10.82 -15.09 1.82
C ASN A 130 -11.93 -15.24 2.88
N ASP A 131 -13.15 -14.81 2.54
CA ASP A 131 -14.33 -14.92 3.41
C ASP A 131 -14.66 -16.35 3.85
N ASN A 132 -14.26 -17.35 3.06
CA ASN A 132 -14.40 -18.77 3.40
C ASN A 132 -13.29 -19.31 4.32
N GLY A 133 -12.36 -18.45 4.78
CA GLY A 133 -11.25 -18.80 5.66
C GLY A 133 -10.00 -19.35 4.96
N THR A 134 -10.03 -19.56 3.65
CA THR A 134 -8.89 -20.09 2.88
C THR A 134 -7.86 -18.98 2.65
N ILE A 135 -6.56 -19.29 2.83
CA ILE A 135 -5.46 -18.39 2.50
C ILE A 135 -5.08 -18.61 1.03
N THR A 136 -5.06 -17.53 0.26
CA THR A 136 -4.73 -17.53 -1.17
C THR A 136 -3.76 -16.41 -1.51
N GLU A 137 -2.91 -16.66 -2.50
CA GLU A 137 -1.98 -15.68 -3.04
C GLU A 137 -2.51 -15.10 -4.36
N GLN A 138 -2.66 -13.78 -4.40
CA GLN A 138 -3.00 -13.01 -5.60
C GLN A 138 -1.72 -12.45 -6.23
N VAL A 139 -1.25 -13.10 -7.28
CA VAL A 139 -0.02 -12.69 -7.97
C VAL A 139 -0.28 -11.48 -8.87
N TRP A 140 0.64 -10.52 -8.86
CA TRP A 140 0.62 -9.33 -9.71
C TRP A 140 1.19 -9.70 -11.08
N LYS A 141 0.31 -9.98 -12.02
CA LYS A 141 0.66 -10.41 -13.38
C LYS A 141 -0.48 -10.13 -14.36
N VAL A 142 -0.21 -10.27 -15.65
CA VAL A 142 -1.27 -10.32 -16.67
C VAL A 142 -2.23 -11.46 -16.36
N GLY A 143 -3.53 -11.17 -16.32
CA GLY A 143 -4.57 -12.11 -15.89
C GLY A 143 -4.69 -12.31 -14.39
N GLY A 144 -3.92 -11.55 -13.58
CA GLY A 144 -3.99 -11.54 -12.11
C GLY A 144 -4.32 -10.16 -11.55
N MET A 145 -3.86 -9.90 -10.32
CA MET A 145 -4.00 -8.58 -9.71
C MET A 145 -3.23 -7.53 -10.52
N TYR A 146 -3.83 -6.35 -10.73
CA TYR A 146 -3.32 -5.25 -11.55
C TYR A 146 -3.12 -5.57 -13.04
N SER A 147 -3.86 -6.54 -13.60
CA SER A 147 -3.70 -7.01 -14.98
C SER A 147 -3.66 -5.88 -16.00
N GLU A 148 -4.64 -4.98 -15.98
CA GLU A 148 -4.73 -3.87 -16.96
C GLU A 148 -3.48 -2.96 -16.95
N ALA A 149 -2.99 -2.61 -15.76
CA ALA A 149 -1.78 -1.79 -15.63
C ALA A 149 -0.53 -2.55 -16.11
N ILE A 150 -0.44 -3.84 -15.78
CA ILE A 150 0.70 -4.69 -16.18
C ILE A 150 0.69 -4.94 -17.70
N GLU A 151 -0.47 -5.11 -18.32
CA GLU A 151 -0.60 -5.21 -19.79
C GLU A 151 -0.07 -3.96 -20.50
N GLN A 152 -0.34 -2.76 -19.96
CA GLN A 152 0.24 -1.53 -20.49
C GLN A 152 1.76 -1.49 -20.32
N ILE A 153 2.28 -1.94 -19.18
CA ILE A 153 3.73 -2.05 -18.95
C ILE A 153 4.36 -3.00 -19.97
N VAL A 154 3.79 -4.18 -20.16
CA VAL A 154 4.28 -5.19 -21.15
C VAL A 154 4.27 -4.60 -22.56
N TYR A 155 3.17 -3.96 -22.98
CA TYR A 155 3.08 -3.31 -24.28
C TYR A 155 4.22 -2.31 -24.52
N TRP A 156 4.49 -1.43 -23.56
CA TRP A 156 5.55 -0.44 -23.73
C TRP A 156 6.95 -1.03 -23.67
N LEU A 157 7.18 -2.09 -22.89
CA LEU A 157 8.45 -2.82 -22.86
C LEU A 157 8.71 -3.54 -24.20
N GLU A 158 7.71 -4.16 -24.81
CA GLU A 158 7.83 -4.77 -26.15
C GLU A 158 8.16 -3.73 -27.22
N LYS A 159 7.52 -2.55 -27.16
CA LYS A 159 7.87 -1.42 -28.03
C LYS A 159 9.31 -0.96 -27.84
N ALA A 160 9.76 -0.83 -26.60
CA ALA A 160 11.13 -0.45 -26.30
C ALA A 160 12.13 -1.50 -26.80
N ALA A 161 11.85 -2.79 -26.59
CA ALA A 161 12.68 -3.88 -27.11
C ALA A 161 12.82 -3.84 -28.64
N SER A 162 11.71 -3.62 -29.35
CA SER A 162 11.72 -3.55 -30.83
C SER A 162 12.60 -2.41 -31.37
N VAL A 163 12.71 -1.30 -30.67
CA VAL A 163 13.59 -0.17 -31.02
C VAL A 163 15.04 -0.45 -30.65
N ALA A 164 15.29 -1.08 -29.49
CA ALA A 164 16.64 -1.44 -29.04
C ALA A 164 17.31 -2.45 -30.00
N ASP A 165 16.60 -3.46 -30.46
CA ASP A 165 17.09 -4.43 -31.47
C ASP A 165 17.49 -3.77 -32.77
N PHE A 166 16.78 -2.74 -33.22
CA PHE A 166 17.10 -1.96 -34.38
C PHE A 166 18.41 -1.17 -34.25
N MET A 167 18.69 -0.65 -33.04
CA MET A 167 19.91 0.12 -32.75
C MET A 167 21.17 -0.75 -32.67
N GLN A 168 21.05 -2.03 -32.27
CA GLN A 168 22.19 -2.96 -32.21
C GLN A 168 22.63 -3.49 -33.58
N ARG A 169 21.80 -3.39 -34.63
CA ARG A 169 22.08 -3.86 -35.99
C ARG A 169 22.70 -2.79 -36.90
N ARG A 170 23.01 -1.62 -36.38
CA ARG A 170 23.73 -0.54 -37.05
C ARG A 170 25.16 -0.42 -36.53
#